data_e2f4c0093e5d87ac5b67bb8108cdf84d
#
_entry.id   e2f4c0093e5d87ac5b67bb8108cdf84d
#
_cell.length_a   1.000
_cell.length_b   1.000
_cell.length_c   1.000
_cell.angle_alpha   90.00
_cell.angle_beta   90.00
_cell.angle_gamma   90.00
#
_symmetry.space_group_name_H-M   'P 1'
#
loop_
_entity.id
_entity.type
_entity.pdbx_description
1 polymer ?
#
loop_
_entity_poly.entity_id
_entity_poly.type
_entity_poly.pdbx_seq_one_letter_code
_entity_poly.pdbx_strand_id
1 'polypeptide(L)'
;GIGTFTPSDPKSQDITELTGSIDLSTIGEVGVESDPRAYRFDGELNIANRGIMEFVEMLKVDEKFLYSLLTLSQEQNIKTGRFAMIYADEVILSHTNENEYVSFAGNRKSEALQDRIILVRVPYNLRVSQEERIYDKLLNQSEVLRNVHIAPNTLRVAAMFAVLTRLEDPKRANVDLVKKMRLYDGEDVEGYKSKDVRELKDDTVREGMDGISPRYIINRLSSALVRDGVTCINPIDALRTIKSGFEQHTGINAEQRERYLNLISSARKEYDELAKIEVQRAFVYSFEEMARTICNNYLDNVEAYCNKERMKDPITEEEMEPDEQLMRSIEEQIGISENAKNTFRQEILIRISSYARKGKQFEYNSHERLKEAIEKKIFADLKDVVKITTSSKTPDPDQTRRINDVVDRLVRDHGYCPVCANELLTYVGTLLSR
;
A
#
# COMPACT_ATOMS: atom_id res chain seq x y z
N GLY A 1 -0.69 -37.43 1.56
CA GLY A 1 0.41 -36.58 1.09
C GLY A 1 -0.04 -35.28 0.47
N ILE A 2 0.85 -34.62 -0.23
CA ILE A 2 0.56 -33.42 -1.04
C ILE A 2 1.08 -33.69 -2.43
N GLY A 3 0.19 -33.71 -3.42
CA GLY A 3 0.51 -33.83 -4.84
C GLY A 3 0.25 -32.49 -5.53
N THR A 4 1.03 -32.15 -6.54
CA THR A 4 0.86 -30.93 -7.32
C THR A 4 0.96 -31.24 -8.81
N PHE A 5 -0.06 -30.88 -9.55
CA PHE A 5 -0.08 -30.99 -11.00
C PHE A 5 -0.07 -29.64 -11.67
N THR A 6 0.94 -29.39 -12.49
CA THR A 6 1.08 -28.15 -13.26
C THR A 6 1.14 -28.48 -14.74
N PRO A 7 0.13 -28.12 -15.55
CA PRO A 7 0.16 -28.41 -16.99
C PRO A 7 1.29 -27.61 -17.66
N SER A 8 2.23 -28.34 -18.25
CA SER A 8 3.37 -27.77 -18.98
C SER A 8 2.96 -27.22 -20.36
N ASP A 9 2.08 -27.96 -21.07
CA ASP A 9 1.51 -27.57 -22.36
C ASP A 9 0.10 -28.17 -22.49
N PRO A 10 -0.93 -27.40 -22.93
CA PRO A 10 -2.28 -27.93 -23.17
C PRO A 10 -2.35 -29.13 -24.15
N LYS A 11 -1.37 -29.29 -25.03
CA LYS A 11 -1.37 -30.32 -26.06
C LYS A 11 -0.53 -31.57 -25.73
N SER A 12 0.36 -31.51 -24.75
CA SER A 12 1.30 -32.58 -24.41
C SER A 12 1.14 -33.11 -22.99
N GLN A 13 -0.06 -33.00 -22.43
CA GLN A 13 -0.33 -33.49 -21.07
C GLN A 13 -0.40 -35.01 -21.06
N ASP A 14 0.37 -35.60 -20.16
CA ASP A 14 0.37 -37.04 -19.95
C ASP A 14 -0.40 -37.40 -18.67
N ILE A 15 -1.45 -38.20 -18.80
CA ILE A 15 -2.23 -38.65 -17.66
C ILE A 15 -1.39 -39.52 -16.70
N THR A 16 -0.27 -40.04 -17.15
CA THR A 16 0.63 -40.82 -16.32
C THR A 16 1.27 -40.04 -15.19
N GLU A 17 1.43 -38.70 -15.34
CA GLU A 17 1.87 -37.83 -14.25
C GLU A 17 0.88 -37.85 -13.07
N LEU A 18 -0.40 -38.03 -13.34
CA LEU A 18 -1.44 -38.09 -12.31
C LEU A 18 -1.59 -39.52 -11.75
N THR A 19 -1.56 -40.51 -12.61
CA THR A 19 -1.95 -41.89 -12.26
C THR A 19 -0.76 -42.80 -11.98
N GLY A 20 0.40 -42.50 -12.52
CA GLY A 20 1.58 -43.37 -12.54
C GLY A 20 1.80 -43.99 -13.90
N SER A 21 2.90 -44.68 -14.08
CA SER A 21 3.40 -45.17 -15.35
C SER A 21 3.78 -46.66 -15.32
N ILE A 22 3.93 -47.23 -16.49
CA ILE A 22 4.41 -48.62 -16.65
C ILE A 22 5.94 -48.62 -16.55
N ASP A 23 6.48 -49.49 -15.70
CA ASP A 23 7.92 -49.74 -15.60
C ASP A 23 8.38 -50.75 -16.64
N LEU A 24 9.00 -50.26 -17.69
CA LEU A 24 9.50 -51.06 -18.78
C LEU A 24 10.61 -52.05 -18.33
N SER A 25 11.35 -51.74 -17.27
CA SER A 25 12.39 -52.64 -16.72
C SER A 25 11.75 -53.85 -16.07
N THR A 26 10.67 -53.66 -15.33
CA THR A 26 9.93 -54.74 -14.67
C THR A 26 9.18 -55.64 -15.68
N ILE A 27 8.73 -55.11 -16.82
CA ILE A 27 8.14 -55.92 -17.89
C ILE A 27 9.13 -56.97 -18.41
N GLY A 28 10.42 -56.63 -18.52
CA GLY A 28 11.47 -57.56 -18.92
C GLY A 28 11.59 -58.75 -17.96
N GLU A 29 11.29 -58.61 -16.70
CA GLU A 29 11.31 -59.64 -15.67
C GLU A 29 10.02 -60.48 -15.60
N VAL A 30 8.89 -59.77 -15.73
CA VAL A 30 7.54 -60.36 -15.54
C VAL A 30 6.95 -60.97 -16.84
N GLY A 31 7.38 -60.43 -17.97
CA GLY A 31 7.01 -60.95 -19.28
C GLY A 31 5.63 -60.53 -19.82
N VAL A 32 4.81 -59.84 -19.07
CA VAL A 32 3.46 -59.41 -19.46
C VAL A 32 3.18 -57.95 -19.05
N GLU A 33 2.81 -57.08 -20.02
CA GLU A 33 2.50 -55.67 -19.79
C GLU A 33 1.32 -55.40 -18.84
N SER A 34 0.41 -56.37 -18.69
CA SER A 34 -0.77 -56.23 -17.83
C SER A 34 -0.57 -56.71 -16.40
N ASP A 35 0.64 -57.15 -16.05
CA ASP A 35 0.95 -57.54 -14.67
C ASP A 35 0.97 -56.33 -13.76
N PRO A 36 0.20 -56.33 -12.65
CA PRO A 36 0.17 -55.20 -11.71
C PRO A 36 1.55 -54.79 -11.12
N ARG A 37 2.52 -55.74 -11.12
CA ARG A 37 3.89 -55.46 -10.65
C ARG A 37 4.69 -54.59 -11.60
N ALA A 38 4.29 -54.51 -12.88
CA ALA A 38 4.91 -53.61 -13.84
C ALA A 38 4.38 -52.19 -13.79
N TYR A 39 3.41 -51.89 -12.95
CA TYR A 39 2.86 -50.53 -12.81
C TYR A 39 3.43 -49.80 -11.57
N ARG A 40 3.95 -48.61 -11.81
CA ARG A 40 4.42 -47.69 -10.74
C ARG A 40 3.28 -46.79 -10.32
N PHE A 41 2.93 -46.83 -9.03
CA PHE A 41 1.94 -45.95 -8.42
C PHE A 41 2.60 -44.67 -7.91
N ASP A 42 3.39 -44.03 -8.76
CA ASP A 42 4.17 -42.82 -8.48
C ASP A 42 3.52 -41.52 -9.00
N GLY A 43 2.28 -41.59 -9.50
CA GLY A 43 1.52 -40.44 -9.94
C GLY A 43 1.07 -39.57 -8.78
N GLU A 44 0.86 -38.29 -9.07
CA GLU A 44 0.54 -37.25 -8.08
C GLU A 44 -0.72 -37.58 -7.26
N LEU A 45 -1.72 -38.23 -7.84
CA LEU A 45 -2.93 -38.68 -7.12
C LEU A 45 -2.63 -39.78 -6.09
N ASN A 46 -1.64 -40.66 -6.36
CA ASN A 46 -1.21 -41.63 -5.37
C ASN A 46 -0.44 -40.97 -4.21
N ILE A 47 0.38 -39.95 -4.53
CA ILE A 47 1.12 -39.17 -3.54
C ILE A 47 0.15 -38.38 -2.67
N ALA A 48 -0.89 -37.79 -3.28
CA ALA A 48 -1.89 -36.96 -2.60
C ALA A 48 -2.89 -37.76 -1.78
N ASN A 49 -2.99 -39.08 -1.96
CA ASN A 49 -3.99 -39.91 -1.32
C ASN A 49 -4.03 -39.72 0.21
N ARG A 50 -5.21 -39.51 0.76
CA ARG A 50 -5.49 -39.07 2.14
C ARG A 50 -4.84 -37.74 2.49
N GLY A 51 -4.80 -36.82 1.53
CA GLY A 51 -4.22 -35.49 1.68
C GLY A 51 -4.79 -34.51 0.70
N ILE A 52 -3.92 -33.69 0.11
CA ILE A 52 -4.30 -32.58 -0.76
C ILE A 52 -3.68 -32.77 -2.14
N MET A 53 -4.52 -32.65 -3.17
CA MET A 53 -4.10 -32.56 -4.57
C MET A 53 -4.31 -31.14 -5.07
N GLU A 54 -3.25 -30.46 -5.48
CA GLU A 54 -3.27 -29.13 -6.05
C GLU A 54 -3.19 -29.17 -7.57
N PHE A 55 -4.19 -28.59 -8.23
CA PHE A 55 -4.18 -28.39 -9.68
C PHE A 55 -3.89 -26.93 -10.00
N VAL A 56 -2.71 -26.67 -10.54
CA VAL A 56 -2.31 -25.35 -11.02
C VAL A 56 -2.97 -25.10 -12.38
N GLU A 57 -3.71 -23.99 -12.51
CA GLU A 57 -4.40 -23.62 -13.76
C GLU A 57 -5.29 -24.72 -14.35
N MET A 58 -6.08 -25.39 -13.51
CA MET A 58 -6.88 -26.57 -13.83
C MET A 58 -7.70 -26.45 -15.13
N LEU A 59 -8.24 -25.28 -15.45
CA LEU A 59 -9.11 -25.12 -16.61
C LEU A 59 -8.35 -24.96 -17.94
N LYS A 60 -7.02 -24.94 -17.91
CA LYS A 60 -6.16 -25.03 -19.10
C LYS A 60 -5.83 -26.48 -19.49
N VAL A 61 -6.23 -27.43 -18.66
CA VAL A 61 -6.05 -28.89 -18.91
C VAL A 61 -7.04 -29.38 -19.96
N ASP A 62 -6.68 -30.39 -20.74
CA ASP A 62 -7.57 -31.02 -21.72
C ASP A 62 -8.84 -31.57 -21.03
N GLU A 63 -9.99 -31.49 -21.69
CA GLU A 63 -11.28 -31.97 -21.18
C GLU A 63 -11.20 -33.41 -20.68
N LYS A 64 -10.38 -34.25 -21.30
CA LYS A 64 -10.20 -35.65 -20.88
C LYS A 64 -9.73 -35.81 -19.44
N PHE A 65 -8.85 -34.92 -18.97
CA PHE A 65 -8.39 -34.93 -17.59
C PHE A 65 -9.51 -34.51 -16.63
N LEU A 66 -10.30 -33.51 -17.03
CA LEU A 66 -11.44 -33.03 -16.22
C LEU A 66 -12.47 -34.16 -16.01
N TYR A 67 -12.69 -35.03 -17.00
CA TYR A 67 -13.59 -36.17 -16.85
C TYR A 67 -13.07 -37.18 -15.81
N SER A 68 -11.77 -37.38 -15.72
CA SER A 68 -11.18 -38.27 -14.70
C SER A 68 -11.44 -37.74 -13.28
N LEU A 69 -11.45 -36.40 -13.11
CA LEU A 69 -11.77 -35.77 -11.84
C LEU A 69 -13.25 -35.94 -11.43
N LEU A 70 -14.17 -36.11 -12.38
CA LEU A 70 -15.57 -36.41 -12.06
C LEU A 70 -15.70 -37.73 -11.31
N THR A 71 -15.04 -38.77 -11.82
CA THR A 71 -15.05 -40.11 -11.18
C THR A 71 -14.34 -40.04 -9.82
N LEU A 72 -13.21 -39.34 -9.75
CA LEU A 72 -12.49 -39.13 -8.50
C LEU A 72 -13.33 -38.45 -7.44
N SER A 73 -13.99 -37.35 -7.78
CA SER A 73 -14.78 -36.55 -6.83
C SER A 73 -16.03 -37.25 -6.28
N GLN A 74 -16.56 -38.23 -7.01
CA GLN A 74 -17.78 -38.95 -6.67
C GLN A 74 -17.52 -40.34 -6.13
N GLU A 75 -16.66 -41.10 -6.78
CA GLU A 75 -16.42 -42.51 -6.49
C GLU A 75 -15.10 -42.79 -5.80
N GLN A 76 -14.28 -41.76 -5.57
CA GLN A 76 -12.97 -41.85 -4.93
C GLN A 76 -12.04 -42.86 -5.61
N ASN A 77 -12.17 -43.04 -6.93
CA ASN A 77 -11.32 -43.89 -7.68
C ASN A 77 -11.01 -43.34 -9.09
N ILE A 78 -9.94 -43.83 -9.68
CA ILE A 78 -9.49 -43.49 -11.01
C ILE A 78 -9.16 -44.74 -11.78
N LYS A 79 -9.60 -44.78 -13.04
CA LYS A 79 -9.27 -45.85 -13.96
C LYS A 79 -7.89 -45.61 -14.59
N THR A 80 -7.00 -46.57 -14.40
CA THR A 80 -5.63 -46.53 -14.94
C THR A 80 -5.48 -47.48 -16.14
N GLY A 81 -6.06 -47.11 -17.28
CA GLY A 81 -5.91 -47.89 -18.52
C GLY A 81 -6.34 -49.33 -18.39
N ARG A 82 -5.38 -50.28 -18.48
CA ARG A 82 -5.60 -51.73 -18.41
C ARG A 82 -5.53 -52.30 -16.99
N PHE A 83 -5.10 -51.49 -16.03
CA PHE A 83 -4.91 -51.93 -14.64
C PHE A 83 -6.18 -51.72 -13.81
N ALA A 84 -6.14 -52.23 -12.58
CA ALA A 84 -7.21 -52.01 -11.62
C ALA A 84 -7.42 -50.51 -11.31
N MET A 85 -8.64 -50.18 -10.92
CA MET A 85 -8.90 -48.81 -10.44
C MET A 85 -8.05 -48.47 -9.21
N ILE A 86 -7.53 -47.28 -9.18
CA ILE A 86 -6.79 -46.75 -8.04
C ILE A 86 -7.78 -46.04 -7.15
N TYR A 87 -7.78 -46.36 -5.87
CA TYR A 87 -8.52 -45.65 -4.85
C TYR A 87 -7.74 -44.39 -4.46
N ALA A 88 -8.40 -43.22 -4.50
CA ALA A 88 -7.83 -41.96 -4.14
C ALA A 88 -8.87 -41.11 -3.40
N ASP A 89 -8.62 -40.93 -2.11
CA ASP A 89 -9.43 -40.09 -1.19
C ASP A 89 -8.66 -38.82 -0.93
N GLU A 90 -9.06 -37.70 -1.57
CA GLU A 90 -8.28 -36.47 -1.64
C GLU A 90 -9.15 -35.25 -1.52
N VAL A 91 -8.59 -34.19 -0.91
CA VAL A 91 -9.11 -32.83 -1.05
C VAL A 91 -8.45 -32.19 -2.27
N ILE A 92 -9.26 -31.90 -3.27
CA ILE A 92 -8.78 -31.27 -4.50
C ILE A 92 -8.88 -29.75 -4.35
N LEU A 93 -7.74 -29.07 -4.43
CA LEU A 93 -7.65 -27.61 -4.54
C LEU A 93 -7.19 -27.28 -5.95
N SER A 94 -7.87 -26.34 -6.58
CA SER A 94 -7.47 -25.87 -7.91
C SER A 94 -7.59 -24.37 -8.00
N HIS A 95 -6.78 -23.77 -8.83
CA HIS A 95 -6.89 -22.36 -9.15
C HIS A 95 -6.88 -22.13 -10.66
N THR A 96 -7.53 -21.07 -11.06
CA THR A 96 -7.67 -20.63 -12.45
C THR A 96 -7.90 -19.12 -12.50
N ASN A 97 -7.80 -18.54 -13.67
CA ASN A 97 -8.18 -17.16 -13.87
C ASN A 97 -9.68 -17.01 -14.22
N GLU A 98 -10.22 -15.82 -14.07
CA GLU A 98 -11.64 -15.56 -14.26
C GLU A 98 -12.10 -15.83 -15.72
N ASN A 99 -11.29 -15.47 -16.70
CA ASN A 99 -11.63 -15.68 -18.12
C ASN A 99 -11.78 -17.16 -18.48
N GLU A 100 -10.89 -18.02 -18.00
CA GLU A 100 -10.96 -19.46 -18.17
C GLU A 100 -12.20 -20.04 -17.48
N TYR A 101 -12.50 -19.54 -16.25
CA TYR A 101 -13.69 -19.95 -15.54
C TYR A 101 -14.97 -19.56 -16.25
N VAL A 102 -15.08 -18.34 -16.79
CA VAL A 102 -16.26 -17.89 -17.55
C VAL A 102 -16.45 -18.74 -18.80
N SER A 103 -15.36 -19.06 -19.51
CA SER A 103 -15.39 -19.95 -20.68
C SER A 103 -15.86 -21.36 -20.30
N PHE A 104 -15.34 -21.90 -19.20
CA PHE A 104 -15.72 -23.19 -18.65
C PHE A 104 -17.19 -23.22 -18.21
N ALA A 105 -17.66 -22.19 -17.49
CA ALA A 105 -19.03 -22.08 -17.01
C ALA A 105 -20.05 -21.92 -18.15
N GLY A 106 -19.64 -21.32 -19.26
CA GLY A 106 -20.47 -21.21 -20.47
C GLY A 106 -20.58 -22.52 -21.29
N ASN A 107 -19.76 -23.52 -21.00
CA ASN A 107 -19.78 -24.79 -21.75
C ASN A 107 -20.74 -25.79 -21.11
N ARG A 108 -21.81 -26.14 -21.83
CA ARG A 108 -22.81 -27.13 -21.38
C ARG A 108 -22.23 -28.52 -21.06
N LYS A 109 -21.13 -28.88 -21.70
CA LYS A 109 -20.47 -30.17 -21.42
C LYS A 109 -19.84 -30.25 -20.04
N SER A 110 -19.55 -29.09 -19.45
CA SER A 110 -18.91 -28.97 -18.15
C SER A 110 -19.89 -28.92 -16.97
N GLU A 111 -21.22 -28.95 -17.21
CA GLU A 111 -22.27 -28.82 -16.21
C GLU A 111 -22.07 -29.82 -15.04
N ALA A 112 -21.81 -31.09 -15.36
CA ALA A 112 -21.60 -32.12 -14.35
C ALA A 112 -20.41 -31.84 -13.42
N LEU A 113 -19.35 -31.19 -13.91
CA LEU A 113 -18.20 -30.80 -13.10
C LEU A 113 -18.49 -29.52 -12.31
N GLN A 114 -19.21 -28.54 -12.92
CA GLN A 114 -19.60 -27.30 -12.26
C GLN A 114 -20.40 -27.55 -10.98
N ASP A 115 -21.32 -28.51 -11.01
CA ASP A 115 -22.15 -28.89 -9.85
C ASP A 115 -21.35 -29.46 -8.67
N ARG A 116 -20.10 -29.86 -8.91
CA ARG A 116 -19.21 -30.46 -7.89
C ARG A 116 -18.13 -29.52 -7.38
N ILE A 117 -18.00 -28.35 -8.03
CA ILE A 117 -16.97 -27.34 -7.68
C ILE A 117 -17.53 -26.33 -6.71
N ILE A 118 -16.80 -26.11 -5.63
CA ILE A 118 -17.03 -24.98 -4.73
C ILE A 118 -16.16 -23.81 -5.18
N LEU A 119 -16.78 -22.78 -5.75
CA LEU A 119 -16.06 -21.61 -6.23
C LEU A 119 -15.76 -20.64 -5.10
N VAL A 120 -14.46 -20.38 -4.88
CA VAL A 120 -13.97 -19.36 -3.96
C VAL A 120 -13.32 -18.24 -4.75
N ARG A 121 -13.90 -17.06 -4.71
CA ARG A 121 -13.32 -15.87 -5.34
C ARG A 121 -12.22 -15.29 -4.46
N VAL A 122 -11.04 -15.08 -5.02
CA VAL A 122 -9.88 -14.50 -4.34
C VAL A 122 -9.58 -13.13 -4.97
N PRO A 123 -10.04 -12.04 -4.36
CA PRO A 123 -9.80 -10.71 -4.88
C PRO A 123 -8.35 -10.28 -4.69
N TYR A 124 -7.91 -9.30 -5.48
CA TYR A 124 -6.69 -8.55 -5.20
C TYR A 124 -6.78 -7.87 -3.83
N ASN A 125 -5.62 -7.60 -3.28
CA ASN A 125 -5.53 -6.87 -2.02
C ASN A 125 -6.11 -5.44 -2.17
N LEU A 126 -6.91 -5.03 -1.18
CA LEU A 126 -7.59 -3.73 -1.13
C LEU A 126 -7.04 -2.79 -0.05
N ARG A 127 -5.94 -3.20 0.61
CA ARG A 127 -5.26 -2.39 1.63
C ARG A 127 -3.92 -1.91 1.11
N VAL A 128 -3.73 -0.60 1.13
CA VAL A 128 -2.48 0.04 0.67
C VAL A 128 -1.27 -0.46 1.45
N SER A 129 -1.38 -0.51 2.77
CA SER A 129 -0.29 -0.95 3.65
C SER A 129 0.13 -2.41 3.42
N GLN A 130 -0.79 -3.28 3.03
CA GLN A 130 -0.47 -4.67 2.70
C GLN A 130 0.10 -4.82 1.30
N GLU A 131 -0.41 -4.06 0.34
CA GLU A 131 0.07 -4.05 -1.04
C GLU A 131 1.51 -3.49 -1.10
N GLU A 132 1.80 -2.45 -0.33
CA GLU A 132 3.15 -1.90 -0.16
C GLU A 132 4.14 -2.97 0.33
N ARG A 133 3.76 -3.78 1.33
CA ARG A 133 4.58 -4.90 1.83
C ARG A 133 4.82 -5.99 0.78
N ILE A 134 3.84 -6.24 -0.09
CA ILE A 134 4.01 -7.17 -1.21
C ILE A 134 5.09 -6.66 -2.16
N TYR A 135 5.06 -5.37 -2.49
CA TYR A 135 6.07 -4.76 -3.37
C TYR A 135 7.45 -4.76 -2.74
N ASP A 136 7.56 -4.38 -1.48
CA ASP A 136 8.80 -4.41 -0.73
C ASP A 136 9.41 -5.83 -0.71
N LYS A 137 8.62 -6.83 -0.37
CA LYS A 137 9.05 -8.24 -0.38
C LYS A 137 9.57 -8.68 -1.76
N LEU A 138 8.84 -8.37 -2.83
CA LEU A 138 9.18 -8.83 -4.18
C LEU A 138 10.42 -8.12 -4.74
N LEU A 139 10.57 -6.81 -4.49
CA LEU A 139 11.73 -6.04 -4.93
C LEU A 139 13.00 -6.45 -4.16
N ASN A 140 12.89 -6.70 -2.86
CA ASN A 140 14.01 -7.13 -2.02
C ASN A 140 14.52 -8.55 -2.35
N GLN A 141 13.74 -9.38 -3.05
CA GLN A 141 14.17 -10.69 -3.54
C GLN A 141 15.11 -10.60 -4.76
N SER A 142 15.12 -9.46 -5.45
CA SER A 142 15.97 -9.24 -6.63
C SER A 142 17.32 -8.65 -6.24
N GLU A 143 18.41 -9.38 -6.47
CA GLU A 143 19.78 -8.89 -6.19
C GLU A 143 20.14 -7.64 -7.01
N VAL A 144 19.64 -7.52 -8.23
CA VAL A 144 19.91 -6.40 -9.13
C VAL A 144 19.31 -5.10 -8.62
N LEU A 145 18.17 -5.17 -7.93
CA LEU A 145 17.42 -4.00 -7.46
C LEU A 145 17.90 -3.47 -6.10
N ARG A 146 18.69 -4.26 -5.36
CA ARG A 146 19.21 -3.87 -4.04
C ARG A 146 20.16 -2.67 -4.06
N ASN A 147 20.74 -2.37 -5.21
CA ASN A 147 21.74 -1.29 -5.35
C ASN A 147 21.11 0.07 -5.66
N VAL A 148 19.80 0.15 -5.88
CA VAL A 148 19.09 1.39 -6.16
C VAL A 148 18.25 1.77 -4.95
N HIS A 149 18.39 3.01 -4.50
CA HIS A 149 17.62 3.52 -3.38
C HIS A 149 16.16 3.77 -3.80
N ILE A 150 15.23 3.25 -3.00
CA ILE A 150 13.80 3.52 -3.16
C ILE A 150 13.42 4.57 -2.12
N ALA A 151 13.07 5.76 -2.58
CA ALA A 151 12.68 6.86 -1.68
C ALA A 151 11.42 6.49 -0.86
N PRO A 152 11.29 6.99 0.37
CA PRO A 152 10.09 6.83 1.19
C PRO A 152 8.82 7.19 0.43
N ASN A 153 7.73 6.51 0.76
CA ASN A 153 6.42 6.63 0.09
C ASN A 153 6.36 6.19 -1.38
N THR A 154 7.47 5.78 -2.03
CA THR A 154 7.44 5.34 -3.44
C THR A 154 6.54 4.12 -3.63
N LEU A 155 6.74 3.09 -2.82
CA LEU A 155 5.94 1.87 -2.88
C LEU A 155 4.51 2.12 -2.40
N ARG A 156 4.33 2.96 -1.38
CA ARG A 156 3.02 3.36 -0.86
C ARG A 156 2.17 4.06 -1.94
N VAL A 157 2.73 4.99 -2.67
CA VAL A 157 2.03 5.72 -3.75
C VAL A 157 1.70 4.80 -4.93
N ALA A 158 2.60 3.90 -5.29
CA ALA A 158 2.32 2.86 -6.28
C ALA A 158 1.19 1.91 -5.82
N ALA A 159 1.17 1.54 -4.54
CA ALA A 159 0.13 0.73 -3.93
C ALA A 159 -1.21 1.47 -3.87
N MET A 160 -1.23 2.77 -3.53
CA MET A 160 -2.43 3.61 -3.58
C MET A 160 -3.06 3.58 -4.98
N PHE A 161 -2.25 3.79 -6.02
CA PHE A 161 -2.73 3.73 -7.38
C PHE A 161 -3.31 2.34 -7.71
N ALA A 162 -2.60 1.26 -7.40
CA ALA A 162 -3.07 -0.11 -7.68
C ALA A 162 -4.39 -0.41 -6.97
N VAL A 163 -4.50 -0.07 -5.69
CA VAL A 163 -5.73 -0.26 -4.90
C VAL A 163 -6.88 0.56 -5.47
N LEU A 164 -6.66 1.84 -5.82
CA LEU A 164 -7.69 2.68 -6.44
C LEU A 164 -8.24 2.08 -7.74
N THR A 165 -7.42 1.38 -8.54
CA THR A 165 -7.90 0.71 -9.76
C THR A 165 -8.79 -0.50 -9.49
N ARG A 166 -8.73 -1.08 -8.29
CA ARG A 166 -9.45 -2.28 -7.85
C ARG A 166 -10.75 -1.98 -7.11
N LEU A 167 -10.90 -0.73 -6.65
CA LEU A 167 -12.10 -0.28 -5.95
C LEU A 167 -13.21 0.05 -6.94
N GLU A 168 -14.43 -0.34 -6.56
CA GLU A 168 -15.65 0.11 -7.23
C GLU A 168 -16.09 1.47 -6.68
N ASP A 169 -16.71 2.27 -7.55
CA ASP A 169 -17.22 3.57 -7.16
C ASP A 169 -18.26 3.42 -6.03
N PRO A 170 -18.11 4.17 -4.93
CA PRO A 170 -19.01 4.02 -3.80
C PRO A 170 -20.42 4.52 -4.15
N LYS A 171 -21.44 3.77 -3.73
CA LYS A 171 -22.85 4.13 -3.94
C LYS A 171 -23.32 5.28 -3.03
N ARG A 172 -22.53 5.61 -2.00
CA ARG A 172 -22.85 6.65 -1.01
C ARG A 172 -22.30 7.99 -1.47
N ALA A 173 -23.15 9.03 -1.49
CA ALA A 173 -22.82 10.36 -2.01
C ALA A 173 -21.64 11.09 -1.31
N ASN A 174 -21.31 10.73 -0.06
CA ASN A 174 -20.32 11.42 0.73
C ASN A 174 -18.95 10.70 0.78
N VAL A 175 -18.81 9.58 0.07
CA VAL A 175 -17.56 8.79 0.00
C VAL A 175 -17.03 8.84 -1.42
N ASP A 176 -15.83 9.31 -1.60
CA ASP A 176 -15.07 9.15 -2.86
C ASP A 176 -14.14 7.93 -2.79
N LEU A 177 -13.51 7.57 -3.91
CA LEU A 177 -12.61 6.43 -3.99
C LEU A 177 -11.39 6.57 -3.06
N VAL A 178 -10.89 7.79 -2.85
CA VAL A 178 -9.74 8.06 -1.99
C VAL A 178 -10.10 7.85 -0.53
N LYS A 179 -11.24 8.38 -0.09
CA LYS A 179 -11.76 8.11 1.27
C LYS A 179 -12.02 6.62 1.49
N LYS A 180 -12.61 5.94 0.50
CA LYS A 180 -12.84 4.50 0.56
C LYS A 180 -11.53 3.72 0.71
N MET A 181 -10.48 4.07 -0.05
CA MET A 181 -9.15 3.49 0.06
C MET A 181 -8.57 3.67 1.46
N ARG A 182 -8.62 4.89 2.02
CA ARG A 182 -8.13 5.19 3.37
C ARG A 182 -8.88 4.39 4.44
N LEU A 183 -10.21 4.31 4.34
CA LEU A 183 -11.04 3.52 5.25
C LEU A 183 -10.68 2.03 5.20
N TYR A 184 -10.41 1.48 4.01
CA TYR A 184 -10.02 0.08 3.85
C TYR A 184 -8.61 -0.20 4.37
N ASP A 185 -7.72 0.77 4.31
CA ASP A 185 -6.37 0.67 4.90
C ASP A 185 -6.39 0.77 6.43
N GLY A 186 -7.52 1.20 7.00
CA GLY A 186 -7.72 1.33 8.46
C GLY A 186 -7.32 2.71 8.99
N GLU A 187 -7.22 3.71 8.12
CA GLU A 187 -7.01 5.09 8.54
C GLU A 187 -8.27 5.65 9.21
N ASP A 188 -8.07 6.49 10.21
CA ASP A 188 -9.18 7.18 10.89
C ASP A 188 -9.68 8.33 9.98
N VAL A 189 -10.91 8.20 9.51
CA VAL A 189 -11.57 9.20 8.66
C VAL A 189 -12.77 9.76 9.43
N GLU A 190 -12.77 11.07 9.63
CA GLU A 190 -13.82 11.77 10.38
C GLU A 190 -15.22 11.42 9.85
N GLY A 191 -16.11 11.03 10.78
CA GLY A 191 -17.49 10.67 10.47
C GLY A 191 -17.71 9.21 10.10
N TYR A 192 -16.67 8.36 10.07
CA TYR A 192 -16.78 6.94 9.71
C TYR A 192 -16.28 6.02 10.81
N LYS A 193 -16.95 4.86 10.96
CA LYS A 193 -16.63 3.83 11.96
C LYS A 193 -16.39 2.48 11.26
N SER A 194 -15.82 1.52 11.99
CA SER A 194 -15.58 0.17 11.47
C SER A 194 -16.82 -0.53 10.90
N LYS A 195 -18.03 -0.15 11.36
CA LYS A 195 -19.29 -0.66 10.81
C LYS A 195 -19.51 -0.17 9.38
N ASP A 196 -19.22 1.12 9.12
CA ASP A 196 -19.39 1.72 7.79
C ASP A 196 -18.47 1.07 6.76
N VAL A 197 -17.26 0.65 7.17
CA VAL A 197 -16.32 -0.08 6.31
C VAL A 197 -16.86 -1.45 5.89
N ARG A 198 -17.55 -2.17 6.80
CA ARG A 198 -18.20 -3.46 6.46
C ARG A 198 -19.33 -3.25 5.47
N GLU A 199 -20.19 -2.27 5.72
CA GLU A 199 -21.31 -1.95 4.82
C GLU A 199 -20.81 -1.53 3.43
N LEU A 200 -19.70 -0.76 3.32
CA LEU A 200 -19.09 -0.41 2.03
C LEU A 200 -18.60 -1.64 1.27
N LYS A 201 -18.11 -2.67 1.97
CA LYS A 201 -17.69 -3.94 1.35
C LYS A 201 -18.87 -4.79 0.91
N ASP A 202 -19.94 -4.82 1.69
CA ASP A 202 -21.14 -5.58 1.39
C ASP A 202 -21.91 -4.99 0.18
N ASP A 203 -21.78 -3.68 -0.05
CA ASP A 203 -22.38 -2.97 -1.18
C ASP A 203 -21.71 -3.27 -2.54
N THR A 204 -20.51 -3.90 -2.54
CA THR A 204 -19.69 -4.13 -3.74
C THR A 204 -19.30 -5.60 -3.88
N VAL A 205 -19.90 -6.28 -4.88
CA VAL A 205 -19.75 -7.74 -5.06
C VAL A 205 -18.48 -8.13 -5.83
N ARG A 206 -17.98 -7.27 -6.71
CA ARG A 206 -16.86 -7.55 -7.60
C ARG A 206 -15.57 -6.82 -7.22
N GLU A 207 -15.57 -6.12 -6.12
CA GLU A 207 -14.43 -5.31 -5.69
C GLU A 207 -13.16 -6.15 -5.50
N GLY A 208 -12.08 -5.70 -6.12
CA GLY A 208 -10.82 -6.43 -6.15
C GLY A 208 -10.71 -7.55 -7.18
N MET A 209 -11.77 -7.84 -7.94
CA MET A 209 -11.69 -8.85 -9.02
C MET A 209 -11.06 -8.28 -10.28
N ASP A 210 -11.21 -6.99 -10.50
CA ASP A 210 -10.66 -6.23 -11.62
C ASP A 210 -9.60 -5.24 -11.15
N GLY A 211 -8.86 -4.63 -12.09
CA GLY A 211 -7.85 -3.61 -11.82
C GLY A 211 -6.43 -4.07 -12.12
N ILE A 212 -5.47 -3.23 -11.72
CA ILE A 212 -4.05 -3.47 -12.03
C ILE A 212 -3.45 -4.50 -11.05
N SER A 213 -2.81 -5.52 -11.63
CA SER A 213 -2.16 -6.59 -10.85
C SER A 213 -0.87 -6.11 -10.15
N PRO A 214 -0.49 -6.74 -9.02
CA PRO A 214 0.81 -6.49 -8.38
C PRO A 214 1.98 -6.73 -9.33
N ARG A 215 1.89 -7.75 -10.18
CA ARG A 215 2.92 -8.09 -11.18
C ARG A 215 3.17 -6.93 -12.15
N TYR A 216 2.11 -6.25 -12.62
CA TYR A 216 2.25 -5.10 -13.50
C TYR A 216 3.04 -3.98 -12.82
N ILE A 217 2.68 -3.64 -11.58
CA ILE A 217 3.36 -2.57 -10.81
C ILE A 217 4.84 -2.91 -10.61
N ILE A 218 5.13 -4.14 -10.16
CA ILE A 218 6.52 -4.58 -9.95
C ILE A 218 7.33 -4.51 -11.25
N ASN A 219 6.78 -4.96 -12.37
CA ASN A 219 7.45 -4.87 -13.67
C ASN A 219 7.74 -3.42 -14.08
N ARG A 220 6.81 -2.48 -13.80
CA ARG A 220 7.05 -1.06 -14.07
C ARG A 220 8.12 -0.46 -13.15
N LEU A 221 8.05 -0.74 -11.86
CA LEU A 221 9.06 -0.30 -10.89
C LEU A 221 10.44 -0.89 -11.23
N SER A 222 10.53 -2.18 -11.51
CA SER A 222 11.78 -2.83 -11.93
C SER A 222 12.36 -2.19 -13.19
N SER A 223 11.52 -1.86 -14.17
CA SER A 223 11.96 -1.17 -15.39
C SER A 223 12.51 0.23 -15.12
N ALA A 224 12.01 0.91 -14.09
CA ALA A 224 12.53 2.22 -13.68
C ALA A 224 13.89 2.07 -12.97
N LEU A 225 14.05 1.06 -12.15
CA LEU A 225 15.24 0.82 -11.34
C LEU A 225 16.46 0.31 -12.14
N VAL A 226 16.24 -0.33 -13.28
CA VAL A 226 17.30 -0.89 -14.15
C VAL A 226 17.83 0.11 -15.16
N ARG A 227 17.31 1.34 -15.24
CA ARG A 227 17.80 2.36 -16.17
C ARG A 227 19.20 2.81 -15.81
N ASP A 228 20.04 3.00 -16.83
CA ASP A 228 21.41 3.48 -16.63
C ASP A 228 21.44 4.85 -15.93
N GLY A 229 22.31 4.96 -14.92
CA GLY A 229 22.52 6.20 -14.15
C GLY A 229 21.46 6.48 -13.06
N VAL A 230 20.46 5.61 -12.87
CA VAL A 230 19.48 5.77 -11.80
C VAL A 230 20.06 5.23 -10.48
N THR A 231 20.24 6.12 -9.53
CA THR A 231 20.70 5.78 -8.16
C THR A 231 19.56 5.76 -7.15
N CYS A 232 18.44 6.42 -7.47
CA CYS A 232 17.26 6.51 -6.63
C CYS A 232 16.00 6.62 -7.48
N ILE A 233 14.89 6.07 -6.99
CA ILE A 233 13.54 6.25 -7.56
C ILE A 233 12.64 6.91 -6.51
N ASN A 234 11.92 7.94 -6.91
CA ASN A 234 10.97 8.67 -6.08
C ASN A 234 9.50 8.36 -6.47
N PRO A 235 8.49 8.76 -5.68
CA PRO A 235 7.08 8.49 -5.97
C PRO A 235 6.60 9.07 -7.32
N ILE A 236 7.13 10.20 -7.75
CA ILE A 236 6.75 10.82 -9.02
C ILE A 236 7.29 10.01 -10.20
N ASP A 237 8.52 9.50 -10.08
CA ASP A 237 9.10 8.62 -11.08
C ASP A 237 8.35 7.30 -11.21
N ALA A 238 7.93 6.74 -10.07
CA ALA A 238 7.10 5.55 -10.03
C ALA A 238 5.78 5.78 -10.79
N LEU A 239 5.04 6.85 -10.48
CA LEU A 239 3.80 7.18 -11.18
C LEU A 239 4.02 7.47 -12.67
N ARG A 240 5.11 8.14 -13.03
CA ARG A 240 5.48 8.42 -14.44
C ARG A 240 5.74 7.12 -15.19
N THR A 241 6.47 6.18 -14.59
CA THR A 241 6.78 4.89 -15.21
C THR A 241 5.53 4.01 -15.34
N ILE A 242 4.66 4.01 -14.35
CA ILE A 242 3.36 3.33 -14.41
C ILE A 242 2.52 3.92 -15.55
N LYS A 243 2.45 5.26 -15.64
CA LYS A 243 1.70 5.96 -16.69
C LYS A 243 2.21 5.60 -18.08
N SER A 244 3.52 5.66 -18.31
CA SER A 244 4.13 5.34 -19.61
C SER A 244 3.88 3.89 -20.05
N GLY A 245 3.72 2.98 -19.08
CA GLY A 245 3.39 1.59 -19.36
C GLY A 245 2.02 1.38 -19.99
N PHE A 246 1.07 2.30 -19.79
CA PHE A 246 -0.27 2.19 -20.37
C PHE A 246 -0.32 2.49 -21.87
N GLU A 247 0.65 3.23 -22.39
CA GLU A 247 0.77 3.50 -23.83
C GLU A 247 1.08 2.21 -24.60
N GLN A 248 1.77 1.27 -23.96
CA GLN A 248 2.19 0.00 -24.54
C GLN A 248 1.27 -1.17 -24.15
N HIS A 249 0.28 -0.95 -23.29
CA HIS A 249 -0.58 -2.01 -22.76
C HIS A 249 -1.77 -2.28 -23.69
N THR A 250 -1.70 -3.38 -24.46
CA THR A 250 -2.72 -3.75 -25.46
C THR A 250 -4.04 -4.25 -24.85
N GLY A 251 -4.03 -4.69 -23.59
CA GLY A 251 -5.21 -5.23 -22.90
C GLY A 251 -6.10 -4.20 -22.20
N ILE A 252 -5.78 -2.90 -22.32
CA ILE A 252 -6.55 -1.80 -21.69
C ILE A 252 -7.28 -1.02 -22.78
N ASN A 253 -8.60 -0.91 -22.68
CA ASN A 253 -9.40 -0.09 -23.59
C ASN A 253 -9.24 1.43 -23.31
N ALA A 254 -9.77 2.28 -24.19
CA ALA A 254 -9.62 3.73 -24.08
C ALA A 254 -10.26 4.30 -22.79
N GLU A 255 -11.43 3.80 -22.41
CA GLU A 255 -12.16 4.22 -21.21
C GLU A 255 -11.42 3.84 -19.93
N GLN A 256 -10.93 2.60 -19.85
CA GLN A 256 -10.10 2.16 -18.72
C GLN A 256 -8.79 2.97 -18.62
N ARG A 257 -8.19 3.31 -19.76
CA ARG A 257 -6.98 4.13 -19.79
C ARG A 257 -7.25 5.51 -19.22
N GLU A 258 -8.33 6.16 -19.61
CA GLU A 258 -8.72 7.47 -19.10
C GLU A 258 -9.00 7.39 -17.58
N ARG A 259 -9.75 6.39 -17.14
CA ARG A 259 -9.98 6.13 -15.70
C ARG A 259 -8.67 5.99 -14.94
N TYR A 260 -7.73 5.19 -15.43
CA TYR A 260 -6.43 5.00 -14.76
C TYR A 260 -5.59 6.27 -14.71
N LEU A 261 -5.61 7.10 -15.75
CA LEU A 261 -4.93 8.41 -15.73
C LEU A 261 -5.52 9.35 -14.66
N ASN A 262 -6.83 9.33 -14.48
CA ASN A 262 -7.50 10.09 -13.42
C ASN A 262 -7.12 9.56 -12.02
N LEU A 263 -7.01 8.23 -11.85
CA LEU A 263 -6.59 7.62 -10.60
C LEU A 263 -5.11 7.88 -10.28
N ILE A 264 -4.22 7.94 -11.29
CA ILE A 264 -2.83 8.41 -11.11
C ILE A 264 -2.82 9.83 -10.57
N SER A 265 -3.68 10.70 -11.10
CA SER A 265 -3.78 12.08 -10.62
C SER A 265 -4.29 12.15 -9.18
N SER A 266 -5.19 11.26 -8.77
CA SER A 266 -5.66 11.14 -7.39
C SER A 266 -4.55 10.63 -6.47
N ALA A 267 -3.83 9.59 -6.84
CA ALA A 267 -2.69 9.08 -6.08
C ALA A 267 -1.57 10.13 -5.93
N ARG A 268 -1.35 10.96 -6.98
CA ARG A 268 -0.42 12.07 -6.91
C ARG A 268 -0.86 13.13 -5.91
N LYS A 269 -2.14 13.50 -5.87
CA LYS A 269 -2.67 14.47 -4.89
C LYS A 269 -2.47 13.97 -3.46
N GLU A 270 -2.67 12.67 -3.21
CA GLU A 270 -2.36 12.07 -1.91
C GLU A 270 -0.87 12.18 -1.56
N TYR A 271 -0.01 11.96 -2.54
CA TYR A 271 1.43 12.15 -2.35
C TYR A 271 1.79 13.63 -2.10
N ASP A 272 1.12 14.58 -2.76
CA ASP A 272 1.35 16.02 -2.53
C ASP A 272 1.15 16.38 -1.05
N GLU A 273 0.13 15.82 -0.39
CA GLU A 273 -0.10 16.02 1.03
C GLU A 273 0.92 15.29 1.92
N LEU A 274 1.26 14.04 1.59
CA LEU A 274 2.32 13.30 2.29
C LEU A 274 3.67 14.03 2.20
N ALA A 275 4.03 14.52 1.02
CA ALA A 275 5.28 15.25 0.80
C ALA A 275 5.35 16.55 1.62
N LYS A 276 4.26 17.30 1.69
CA LYS A 276 4.17 18.50 2.54
C LYS A 276 4.36 18.16 4.01
N ILE A 277 3.72 17.09 4.50
CA ILE A 277 3.83 16.64 5.89
C ILE A 277 5.27 16.20 6.21
N GLU A 278 5.93 15.44 5.32
CA GLU A 278 7.31 15.00 5.50
C GLU A 278 8.29 16.19 5.58
N VAL A 279 8.17 17.12 4.66
CA VAL A 279 9.01 18.34 4.68
C VAL A 279 8.71 19.18 5.92
N GLN A 280 7.43 19.35 6.28
CA GLN A 280 7.03 20.07 7.48
C GLN A 280 7.66 19.47 8.74
N ARG A 281 7.60 18.15 8.90
CA ARG A 281 8.21 17.45 10.03
C ARG A 281 9.73 17.63 10.07
N ALA A 282 10.40 17.48 8.93
CA ALA A 282 11.85 17.67 8.83
C ALA A 282 12.25 19.12 9.20
N PHE A 283 11.48 20.12 8.78
CA PHE A 283 11.71 21.51 9.15
C PHE A 283 11.53 21.74 10.65
N VAL A 284 10.43 21.27 11.24
CA VAL A 284 10.17 21.44 12.67
C VAL A 284 11.28 20.81 13.51
N TYR A 285 11.72 19.62 13.17
CA TYR A 285 12.85 18.98 13.87
C TYR A 285 14.17 19.72 13.69
N SER A 286 14.43 20.30 12.53
CA SER A 286 15.64 21.15 12.30
C SER A 286 15.61 22.44 13.11
N PHE A 287 14.41 22.91 13.46
CA PHE A 287 14.19 24.13 14.25
C PHE A 287 13.56 23.82 15.62
N GLU A 288 13.98 22.74 16.26
CA GLU A 288 13.46 22.34 17.59
C GLU A 288 13.60 23.46 18.63
N GLU A 289 14.70 24.20 18.58
CA GLU A 289 14.89 25.40 19.43
C GLU A 289 13.83 26.48 19.15
N MET A 290 13.51 26.72 17.87
CA MET A 290 12.48 27.68 17.49
C MET A 290 11.09 27.21 17.96
N ALA A 291 10.79 25.91 17.82
CA ALA A 291 9.55 25.34 18.29
C ALA A 291 9.40 25.48 19.82
N ARG A 292 10.47 25.22 20.56
CA ARG A 292 10.52 25.42 22.01
C ARG A 292 10.31 26.90 22.37
N THR A 293 10.99 27.80 21.67
CA THR A 293 10.88 29.25 21.92
C THR A 293 9.46 29.74 21.65
N ILE A 294 8.86 29.37 20.51
CA ILE A 294 7.48 29.75 20.17
C ILE A 294 6.50 29.15 21.19
N CYS A 295 6.71 27.89 21.59
CA CYS A 295 5.89 27.24 22.61
C CYS A 295 5.97 27.96 23.94
N ASN A 296 7.17 28.23 24.45
CA ASN A 296 7.34 28.94 25.72
C ASN A 296 6.71 30.31 25.68
N ASN A 297 6.96 31.09 24.63
CA ASN A 297 6.34 32.40 24.47
C ASN A 297 4.79 32.32 24.44
N TYR A 298 4.23 31.28 23.76
CA TYR A 298 2.79 31.06 23.76
C TYR A 298 2.26 30.72 25.16
N LEU A 299 2.94 29.81 25.89
CA LEU A 299 2.53 29.41 27.23
C LEU A 299 2.57 30.56 28.22
N ASP A 300 3.62 31.38 28.19
CA ASP A 300 3.78 32.56 29.05
C ASP A 300 2.63 33.57 28.80
N ASN A 301 2.30 33.82 27.51
CA ASN A 301 1.19 34.69 27.14
C ASN A 301 -0.17 34.10 27.54
N VAL A 302 -0.39 32.81 27.41
CA VAL A 302 -1.64 32.13 27.82
C VAL A 302 -1.79 32.17 29.33
N GLU A 303 -0.74 31.96 30.08
CA GLU A 303 -0.76 32.04 31.55
C GLU A 303 -1.12 33.47 32.02
N ALA A 304 -0.42 34.47 31.53
CA ALA A 304 -0.69 35.86 31.83
C ALA A 304 -2.12 36.29 31.43
N TYR A 305 -2.59 35.88 30.24
CA TYR A 305 -3.94 36.18 29.77
C TYR A 305 -5.02 35.55 30.66
N CYS A 306 -4.86 34.27 31.01
CA CYS A 306 -5.86 33.55 31.83
C CYS A 306 -5.88 34.09 33.30
N ASN A 307 -4.72 34.46 33.81
CA ASN A 307 -4.59 35.02 35.19
C ASN A 307 -4.92 36.51 35.26
N LYS A 308 -5.09 37.19 34.09
CA LYS A 308 -5.26 38.64 33.98
C LYS A 308 -4.08 39.42 34.56
N GLU A 309 -2.88 38.91 34.36
CA GLU A 309 -1.63 39.53 34.80
C GLU A 309 -0.92 40.18 33.62
N ARG A 310 -0.04 41.16 33.91
CA ARG A 310 0.86 41.73 32.92
C ARG A 310 2.15 40.94 32.87
N MET A 311 2.71 40.81 31.69
CA MET A 311 4.01 40.21 31.49
C MET A 311 5.11 41.24 31.72
N LYS A 312 6.28 40.81 32.23
CA LYS A 312 7.47 41.65 32.29
C LYS A 312 8.39 41.24 31.14
N ASP A 313 8.80 42.22 30.34
CA ASP A 313 9.83 42.02 29.33
C ASP A 313 11.14 41.64 30.04
N PRO A 314 11.77 40.49 29.64
CA PRO A 314 12.99 40.00 30.31
C PRO A 314 14.22 40.91 30.11
N ILE A 315 14.17 41.85 29.15
CA ILE A 315 15.28 42.75 28.82
C ILE A 315 15.07 44.16 29.36
N THR A 316 13.83 44.68 29.15
CA THR A 316 13.52 46.09 29.51
C THR A 316 12.85 46.21 30.86
N GLU A 317 12.42 45.12 31.50
CA GLU A 317 11.61 45.05 32.72
C GLU A 317 10.29 45.83 32.66
N GLU A 318 9.88 46.28 31.48
CA GLU A 318 8.59 46.98 31.28
C GLU A 318 7.41 45.99 31.36
N GLU A 319 6.30 46.44 31.94
CA GLU A 319 5.07 45.69 32.01
C GLU A 319 4.29 45.79 30.69
N MET A 320 4.05 44.62 30.04
CA MET A 320 3.31 44.54 28.80
C MET A 320 2.04 43.72 28.96
N GLU A 321 1.03 44.03 28.16
CA GLU A 321 -0.16 43.16 28.01
C GLU A 321 0.21 41.89 27.22
N PRO A 322 -0.46 40.74 27.48
CA PRO A 322 -0.24 39.53 26.73
C PRO A 322 -0.45 39.75 25.22
N ASP A 323 0.45 39.19 24.40
CA ASP A 323 0.39 39.33 22.96
C ASP A 323 -0.73 38.46 22.35
N GLU A 324 -1.89 39.11 22.17
CA GLU A 324 -3.09 38.51 21.59
C GLU A 324 -2.84 38.09 20.11
N GLN A 325 -2.03 38.83 19.36
CA GLN A 325 -1.75 38.54 17.95
C GLN A 325 -0.89 37.27 17.82
N LEU A 326 0.12 37.12 18.68
CA LEU A 326 0.94 35.90 18.74
C LEU A 326 0.05 34.67 19.04
N MET A 327 -0.74 34.76 20.12
CA MET A 327 -1.62 33.63 20.50
C MET A 327 -2.59 33.27 19.39
N ARG A 328 -3.27 34.24 18.78
CA ARG A 328 -4.20 34.01 17.68
C ARG A 328 -3.51 33.41 16.44
N SER A 329 -2.34 33.92 16.10
CA SER A 329 -1.58 33.40 14.93
C SER A 329 -1.25 31.90 15.02
N ILE A 330 -1.14 31.38 16.24
CA ILE A 330 -0.90 29.94 16.50
C ILE A 330 -2.24 29.19 16.53
N GLU A 331 -3.24 29.68 17.23
CA GLU A 331 -4.55 29.04 17.40
C GLU A 331 -5.32 28.90 16.08
N GLU A 332 -5.21 29.86 15.18
CA GLU A 332 -5.84 29.83 13.86
C GLU A 332 -5.29 28.72 12.95
N GLN A 333 -4.05 28.30 13.15
CA GLN A 333 -3.45 27.20 12.37
C GLN A 333 -4.19 25.86 12.56
N ILE A 334 -4.90 25.71 13.67
CA ILE A 334 -5.69 24.50 13.98
C ILE A 334 -7.20 24.79 14.00
N GLY A 335 -7.61 25.93 13.42
CA GLY A 335 -9.02 26.27 13.26
C GLY A 335 -9.75 26.64 14.55
N ILE A 336 -9.04 27.11 15.59
CA ILE A 336 -9.67 27.63 16.80
C ILE A 336 -10.35 28.96 16.47
N SER A 337 -11.69 28.96 16.52
CA SER A 337 -12.48 30.18 16.29
C SER A 337 -12.33 31.16 17.43
N GLU A 338 -12.66 32.46 17.16
CA GLU A 338 -12.62 33.54 18.16
C GLU A 338 -13.43 33.21 19.43
N ASN A 339 -14.57 32.52 19.26
CA ASN A 339 -15.43 32.11 20.36
C ASN A 339 -14.85 30.95 21.21
N ALA A 340 -13.97 30.13 20.61
CA ALA A 340 -13.39 28.95 21.25
C ALA A 340 -12.02 29.23 21.90
N LYS A 341 -11.40 30.36 21.64
CA LYS A 341 -10.05 30.71 22.13
C LYS A 341 -9.90 30.58 23.64
N ASN A 342 -10.86 31.13 24.39
CA ASN A 342 -10.80 31.14 25.86
C ASN A 342 -10.87 29.72 26.44
N THR A 343 -11.69 28.84 25.87
CA THR A 343 -11.80 27.44 26.28
C THR A 343 -10.50 26.70 26.03
N PHE A 344 -9.90 26.90 24.86
CA PHE A 344 -8.65 26.26 24.50
C PHE A 344 -7.48 26.75 25.39
N ARG A 345 -7.37 28.05 25.64
CA ARG A 345 -6.36 28.63 26.53
C ARG A 345 -6.47 28.10 27.97
N GLN A 346 -7.70 28.02 28.49
CA GLN A 346 -7.95 27.38 29.80
C GLN A 346 -7.57 25.91 29.84
N GLU A 347 -7.87 25.15 28.79
CA GLU A 347 -7.44 23.76 28.70
C GLU A 347 -5.92 23.62 28.79
N ILE A 348 -5.17 24.45 28.07
CA ILE A 348 -3.70 24.46 28.12
C ILE A 348 -3.21 24.79 29.52
N LEU A 349 -3.75 25.85 30.17
CA LEU A 349 -3.36 26.22 31.52
C LEU A 349 -3.59 25.12 32.56
N ILE A 350 -4.72 24.44 32.47
CA ILE A 350 -5.02 23.26 33.36
C ILE A 350 -3.99 22.16 33.15
N ARG A 351 -3.58 21.91 31.92
CA ARG A 351 -2.55 20.91 31.61
C ARG A 351 -1.18 21.31 32.13
N ILE A 352 -0.75 22.55 31.92
CA ILE A 352 0.51 23.08 32.49
C ILE A 352 0.52 22.84 34.01
N SER A 353 -0.54 23.24 34.70
CA SER A 353 -0.69 23.06 36.14
C SER A 353 -0.65 21.58 36.57
N SER A 354 -1.22 20.69 35.76
CA SER A 354 -1.19 19.25 36.03
C SER A 354 0.22 18.67 35.87
N TYR A 355 1.01 19.12 34.89
CA TYR A 355 2.39 18.69 34.68
C TYR A 355 3.30 19.23 35.82
N ALA A 356 3.13 20.49 36.18
CA ALA A 356 3.86 21.09 37.30
C ALA A 356 3.64 20.32 38.63
N ARG A 357 2.40 19.92 38.95
CA ARG A 357 2.09 19.10 40.14
C ARG A 357 2.77 17.73 40.13
N LYS A 358 3.07 17.19 38.94
CA LYS A 358 3.78 15.91 38.78
C LYS A 358 5.31 16.07 38.75
N GLY A 359 5.83 17.28 38.95
CA GLY A 359 7.25 17.60 38.87
C GLY A 359 7.84 17.47 37.46
N LYS A 360 6.99 17.53 36.42
CA LYS A 360 7.40 17.45 35.02
C LYS A 360 7.25 18.79 34.34
N GLN A 361 8.19 19.14 33.47
CA GLN A 361 8.08 20.32 32.61
C GLN A 361 7.10 20.04 31.48
N PHE A 362 6.25 21.01 31.14
CA PHE A 362 5.38 20.94 29.99
C PHE A 362 6.17 21.35 28.75
N GLU A 363 6.26 20.46 27.77
CA GLU A 363 6.96 20.69 26.50
C GLU A 363 5.95 20.79 25.36
N TYR A 364 6.36 21.31 24.20
CA TYR A 364 5.50 21.49 23.02
C TYR A 364 4.87 20.18 22.53
N ASN A 365 5.52 19.02 22.76
CA ASN A 365 5.03 17.70 22.41
C ASN A 365 4.09 17.09 23.48
N SER A 366 3.88 17.78 24.61
CA SER A 366 3.02 17.29 25.69
C SER A 366 1.51 17.40 25.41
N HIS A 367 1.14 18.14 24.36
CA HIS A 367 -0.25 18.34 23.93
C HIS A 367 -0.35 18.30 22.41
N GLU A 368 -1.05 17.29 21.85
CA GLU A 368 -1.08 17.02 20.41
C GLU A 368 -1.56 18.21 19.57
N ARG A 369 -2.67 18.84 19.97
CA ARG A 369 -3.21 20.01 19.26
C ARG A 369 -2.29 21.24 19.31
N LEU A 370 -1.62 21.47 20.44
CA LEU A 370 -0.66 22.58 20.55
C LEU A 370 0.58 22.30 19.71
N LYS A 371 1.08 21.08 19.71
CA LYS A 371 2.16 20.64 18.85
C LYS A 371 1.82 20.89 17.38
N GLU A 372 0.65 20.42 16.93
CA GLU A 372 0.16 20.65 15.56
C GLU A 372 0.07 22.13 15.21
N ALA A 373 -0.43 22.98 16.13
CA ALA A 373 -0.53 24.40 15.94
C ALA A 373 0.84 25.09 15.76
N ILE A 374 1.80 24.73 16.60
CA ILE A 374 3.18 25.24 16.53
C ILE A 374 3.86 24.78 15.24
N GLU A 375 3.75 23.49 14.92
CA GLU A 375 4.30 22.93 13.69
C GLU A 375 3.76 23.63 12.44
N LYS A 376 2.44 23.84 12.37
CA LYS A 376 1.81 24.57 11.28
C LYS A 376 2.22 26.04 11.23
N LYS A 377 2.33 26.71 12.40
CA LYS A 377 2.79 28.10 12.47
C LYS A 377 4.20 28.25 11.95
N ILE A 378 5.13 27.40 12.41
CA ILE A 378 6.52 27.41 11.93
C ILE A 378 6.56 27.15 10.41
N PHE A 379 5.75 26.20 9.93
CA PHE A 379 5.68 25.90 8.49
C PHE A 379 5.10 27.07 7.69
N ALA A 380 4.09 27.78 8.21
CA ALA A 380 3.54 28.96 7.56
C ALA A 380 4.58 30.06 7.45
N ASP A 381 5.33 30.31 8.52
CA ASP A 381 6.40 31.32 8.56
C ASP A 381 7.60 30.92 7.65
N LEU A 382 7.86 29.60 7.52
CA LEU A 382 8.91 29.07 6.65
C LEU A 382 8.45 28.88 5.19
N LYS A 383 7.15 28.90 4.92
CA LYS A 383 6.60 28.74 3.57
C LYS A 383 7.22 29.72 2.57
N ASP A 384 7.40 30.94 2.98
CA ASP A 384 8.04 31.97 2.16
C ASP A 384 9.54 31.72 2.01
N VAL A 385 10.20 31.21 3.06
CA VAL A 385 11.61 30.80 3.00
C VAL A 385 11.80 29.61 2.05
N VAL A 386 10.94 28.59 2.10
CA VAL A 386 10.99 27.42 1.19
C VAL A 386 10.71 27.84 -0.26
N LYS A 387 9.75 28.74 -0.50
CA LYS A 387 9.50 29.28 -1.83
C LYS A 387 10.70 30.05 -2.39
N ILE A 388 11.33 30.87 -1.58
CA ILE A 388 12.49 31.66 -1.96
C ILE A 388 13.69 30.74 -2.22
N THR A 389 13.93 29.73 -1.37
CA THR A 389 15.07 28.80 -1.50
C THR A 389 14.96 27.89 -2.71
N THR A 390 13.75 27.51 -3.13
CA THR A 390 13.52 26.65 -4.31
C THR A 390 13.42 27.41 -5.63
N SER A 391 13.08 28.71 -5.58
CA SER A 391 12.92 29.55 -6.78
C SER A 391 14.11 30.48 -7.06
N SER A 392 15.00 30.70 -6.11
CA SER A 392 16.16 31.59 -6.25
C SER A 392 17.29 30.94 -7.07
N LYS A 393 17.77 31.63 -8.10
CA LYS A 393 18.92 31.19 -8.92
C LYS A 393 20.24 31.24 -8.16
N THR A 394 20.35 32.03 -7.10
CA THR A 394 21.54 32.16 -6.24
C THR A 394 21.09 32.24 -4.78
N PRO A 395 21.00 31.09 -4.08
CA PRO A 395 20.62 31.10 -2.66
C PRO A 395 21.69 31.79 -1.81
N ASP A 396 21.26 32.56 -0.80
CA ASP A 396 22.11 33.15 0.24
C ASP A 396 22.82 32.04 1.03
N PRO A 397 24.06 32.24 1.52
CA PRO A 397 24.80 31.27 2.34
C PRO A 397 23.99 30.73 3.53
N ASP A 398 23.22 31.57 4.23
CA ASP A 398 22.35 31.15 5.34
C ASP A 398 21.19 30.29 4.87
N GLN A 399 20.62 30.56 3.71
CA GLN A 399 19.58 29.74 3.10
C GLN A 399 20.11 28.38 2.69
N THR A 400 21.30 28.34 2.10
CA THR A 400 21.98 27.08 1.71
C THR A 400 22.23 26.22 2.94
N ARG A 401 22.68 26.80 4.04
CA ARG A 401 22.89 26.09 5.30
C ARG A 401 21.59 25.46 5.81
N ARG A 402 20.50 26.22 5.84
CA ARG A 402 19.19 25.72 6.29
C ARG A 402 18.65 24.59 5.41
N ILE A 403 18.82 24.68 4.08
CA ILE A 403 18.44 23.59 3.16
C ILE A 403 19.24 22.33 3.49
N ASN A 404 20.55 22.45 3.64
CA ASN A 404 21.42 21.32 3.97
C ASN A 404 21.04 20.66 5.30
N ASP A 405 20.72 21.45 6.33
CA ASP A 405 20.26 20.95 7.62
C ASP A 405 18.99 20.11 7.50
N VAL A 406 18.04 20.53 6.65
CA VAL A 406 16.81 19.77 6.37
C VAL A 406 17.10 18.51 5.56
N VAL A 407 17.96 18.60 4.53
CA VAL A 407 18.39 17.44 3.74
C VAL A 407 19.05 16.40 4.64
N ASP A 408 19.99 16.82 5.50
CA ASP A 408 20.69 15.94 6.42
C ASP A 408 19.73 15.24 7.39
N ARG A 409 18.66 15.95 7.79
CA ARG A 409 17.62 15.39 8.65
C ARG A 409 16.76 14.37 7.91
N LEU A 410 16.31 14.69 6.70
CA LEU A 410 15.57 13.74 5.85
C LEU A 410 16.39 12.46 5.62
N VAL A 411 17.70 12.61 5.42
CA VAL A 411 18.60 11.47 5.22
C VAL A 411 18.76 10.65 6.50
N ARG A 412 18.96 11.30 7.64
CA ARG A 412 19.27 10.62 8.90
C ARG A 412 18.06 9.95 9.53
N ASP A 413 16.92 10.66 9.56
CA ASP A 413 15.78 10.28 10.39
C ASP A 413 14.59 9.75 9.58
N HIS A 414 14.51 10.04 8.28
CA HIS A 414 13.36 9.73 7.44
C HIS A 414 13.68 8.74 6.30
N GLY A 415 14.91 8.23 6.21
CA GLY A 415 15.29 7.19 5.24
C GLY A 415 15.42 7.68 3.79
N TYR A 416 15.59 8.98 3.57
CA TYR A 416 15.90 9.54 2.25
C TYR A 416 17.41 9.40 1.94
N CYS A 417 17.76 9.34 0.65
CA CYS A 417 19.13 9.58 0.23
C CYS A 417 19.31 11.08 -0.11
N PRO A 418 20.55 11.60 -0.20
CA PRO A 418 20.76 13.01 -0.53
C PRO A 418 20.08 13.47 -1.84
N VAL A 419 19.99 12.56 -2.83
CA VAL A 419 19.34 12.86 -4.12
C VAL A 419 17.85 13.05 -3.93
N CYS A 420 17.14 12.06 -3.39
CA CYS A 420 15.69 12.13 -3.25
C CYS A 420 15.24 13.13 -2.17
N ALA A 421 16.06 13.45 -1.17
CA ALA A 421 15.78 14.51 -0.21
C ALA A 421 15.74 15.89 -0.90
N ASN A 422 16.72 16.18 -1.76
CA ASN A 422 16.75 17.42 -2.55
C ASN A 422 15.59 17.49 -3.56
N GLU A 423 15.27 16.37 -4.21
CA GLU A 423 14.12 16.27 -5.11
C GLU A 423 12.80 16.52 -4.40
N LEU A 424 12.63 15.97 -3.18
CA LEU A 424 11.45 16.20 -2.34
C LEU A 424 11.29 17.68 -2.00
N LEU A 425 12.36 18.35 -1.54
CA LEU A 425 12.33 19.77 -1.22
C LEU A 425 11.96 20.63 -2.45
N THR A 426 12.58 20.34 -3.59
CA THR A 426 12.28 21.02 -4.85
C THR A 426 10.83 20.79 -5.29
N TYR A 427 10.33 19.57 -5.13
CA TYR A 427 8.95 19.21 -5.43
C TYR A 427 7.96 19.99 -4.56
N VAL A 428 8.16 19.97 -3.23
CA VAL A 428 7.30 20.69 -2.29
C VAL A 428 7.38 22.21 -2.53
N GLY A 429 8.57 22.74 -2.83
CA GLY A 429 8.71 24.15 -3.20
C GLY A 429 7.87 24.55 -4.41
N THR A 430 7.82 23.69 -5.44
CA THR A 430 6.94 23.91 -6.60
C THR A 430 5.45 23.77 -6.26
N LEU A 431 5.07 22.92 -5.33
CA LEU A 431 3.68 22.82 -4.85
C LEU A 431 3.22 24.06 -4.09
N LEU A 432 4.11 24.64 -3.28
CA LEU A 432 3.81 25.83 -2.47
C LEU A 432 3.82 27.14 -3.28
N SER A 433 4.41 27.11 -4.48
CA SER A 433 4.46 28.28 -5.39
C SER A 433 3.26 28.35 -6.33
N ARG A 434 2.46 27.31 -6.42
CA ARG A 434 1.17 27.25 -7.15
C ARG A 434 0.04 27.74 -6.28
#